data_90d099e72d13da96f313f3246c9a1328
#
_entry.id   90d099e72d13da96f313f3246c9a1328
#
_cell.length_a   1.000
_cell.length_b   1.000
_cell.length_c   1.000
_cell.angle_alpha   90.00
_cell.angle_beta   90.00
_cell.angle_gamma   90.00
#
_symmetry.space_group_name_H-M   'P 1'
#
loop_
_entity.id
_entity.type
_entity.pdbx_description
1 polymer ?
#
loop_
_entity_poly.entity_id
_entity_poly.type
_entity_poly.pdbx_seq_one_letter_code
_entity_poly.pdbx_strand_id
1 'polypeptide(L)'
;DLLEEAKKAKVKQVVFMRACTEFGEILPSVDQEHPLDENHPIWPSSLYGSIKSSIEGFCHYYYKSRAFDLAILRPVTVYGVRPQLDKSEWFQTIDYLATNYNVDLKGSTKYVAVDSVVQAIQKVIGNSEASGKTYHLIDGHIHNLDLGKLIAETIDSFGECEGVMGEDGVPMSNKAAKDLGVEFPGQKRIVEYIKLIHKLQGEYGGERNIQNW
;
A
#
# COMPACT_ATOMS: atom_id res chain seq x y z
N ASP A 1 -19.75 -5.70 -18.09
CA ASP A 1 -18.35 -5.29 -17.89
C ASP A 1 -18.29 -3.79 -17.57
N LEU A 2 -17.70 -3.41 -16.42
CA LEU A 2 -17.66 -2.03 -15.92
C LEU A 2 -17.01 -1.05 -16.92
N LEU A 3 -15.94 -1.46 -17.60
CA LEU A 3 -15.23 -0.60 -18.57
C LEU A 3 -16.07 -0.34 -19.82
N GLU A 4 -16.85 -1.33 -20.28
CA GLU A 4 -17.77 -1.14 -21.40
C GLU A 4 -18.93 -0.20 -21.03
N GLU A 5 -19.45 -0.31 -19.81
CA GLU A 5 -20.47 0.62 -19.32
C GLU A 5 -19.92 2.04 -19.13
N ALA A 6 -18.67 2.18 -18.63
CA ALA A 6 -17.99 3.47 -18.55
C ALA A 6 -17.85 4.13 -19.95
N LYS A 7 -17.49 3.35 -20.97
CA LYS A 7 -17.43 3.82 -22.36
C LYS A 7 -18.79 4.25 -22.88
N LYS A 8 -19.85 3.42 -22.70
CA LYS A 8 -21.22 3.77 -23.10
C LYS A 8 -21.73 5.04 -22.41
N ALA A 9 -21.42 5.19 -21.13
CA ALA A 9 -21.75 6.36 -20.34
C ALA A 9 -20.90 7.60 -20.67
N LYS A 10 -19.94 7.47 -21.59
CA LYS A 10 -19.01 8.55 -22.00
C LYS A 10 -18.24 9.13 -20.80
N VAL A 11 -17.82 8.26 -19.87
CA VAL A 11 -16.95 8.65 -18.75
C VAL A 11 -15.69 9.29 -19.32
N LYS A 12 -15.29 10.44 -18.79
CA LYS A 12 -14.13 11.18 -19.30
C LYS A 12 -12.80 10.54 -18.86
N GLN A 13 -12.76 10.00 -17.65
CA GLN A 13 -11.54 9.45 -17.08
C GLN A 13 -11.85 8.24 -16.20
N VAL A 14 -10.98 7.24 -16.23
CA VAL A 14 -10.95 6.10 -15.30
C VAL A 14 -9.64 6.15 -14.54
N VAL A 15 -9.71 6.10 -13.21
CA VAL A 15 -8.56 5.89 -12.34
C VAL A 15 -8.61 4.44 -11.86
N PHE A 16 -7.69 3.63 -12.31
CA PHE A 16 -7.64 2.21 -11.95
C PHE A 16 -6.65 1.97 -10.81
N MET A 17 -7.13 1.37 -9.72
CA MET A 17 -6.29 1.01 -8.59
C MET A 17 -5.93 -0.47 -8.62
N ARG A 18 -4.63 -0.76 -8.59
CA ARG A 18 -4.07 -2.10 -8.61
C ARG A 18 -3.04 -2.28 -7.49
N ALA A 19 -2.95 -3.49 -6.93
CA ALA A 19 -1.84 -3.79 -6.01
C ALA A 19 -0.47 -3.82 -6.72
N CYS A 20 0.56 -3.30 -6.07
CA CYS A 20 1.93 -3.21 -6.62
C CYS A 20 2.77 -4.48 -6.40
N THR A 21 2.27 -5.47 -5.67
CA THR A 21 3.06 -6.59 -5.16
C THR A 21 3.17 -7.80 -6.10
N GLU A 22 2.58 -7.73 -7.29
CA GLU A 22 2.36 -8.90 -8.15
C GLU A 22 3.15 -8.82 -9.48
N PHE A 23 4.45 -8.50 -9.39
CA PHE A 23 5.31 -8.49 -10.58
C PHE A 23 5.73 -9.89 -11.02
N GLY A 24 5.75 -10.86 -10.09
CA GLY A 24 6.27 -12.21 -10.33
C GLY A 24 7.79 -12.23 -10.47
N GLU A 25 8.31 -12.70 -11.57
CA GLU A 25 9.75 -12.71 -11.83
C GLU A 25 10.29 -11.28 -12.01
N ILE A 26 11.40 -11.00 -11.34
CA ILE A 26 12.07 -9.69 -11.38
C ILE A 26 13.32 -9.80 -12.25
N LEU A 27 13.51 -8.82 -13.13
CA LEU A 27 14.70 -8.78 -13.98
C LEU A 27 15.98 -8.65 -13.14
N PRO A 28 17.08 -9.35 -13.53
CA PRO A 28 18.36 -9.24 -12.82
C PRO A 28 18.97 -7.84 -12.81
N SER A 29 18.50 -6.94 -13.67
CA SER A 29 18.92 -5.54 -13.70
C SER A 29 18.30 -4.67 -12.63
N VAL A 30 17.35 -5.19 -11.86
CA VAL A 30 16.73 -4.46 -10.74
C VAL A 30 17.62 -4.58 -9.51
N ASP A 31 18.14 -3.45 -9.05
CA ASP A 31 18.99 -3.30 -7.88
C ASP A 31 18.71 -1.96 -7.17
N GLN A 32 19.55 -1.58 -6.21
CA GLN A 32 19.40 -0.31 -5.47
C GLN A 32 19.63 0.93 -6.34
N GLU A 33 20.43 0.84 -7.38
CA GLU A 33 20.70 1.94 -8.32
C GLU A 33 19.63 2.02 -9.40
N HIS A 34 19.07 0.85 -9.78
CA HIS A 34 18.03 0.70 -10.81
C HIS A 34 16.79 0.02 -10.20
N PRO A 35 16.04 0.71 -9.32
CA PRO A 35 14.89 0.13 -8.66
C PRO A 35 13.78 -0.16 -9.67
N LEU A 36 12.97 -1.19 -9.37
CA LEU A 36 11.81 -1.58 -10.15
C LEU A 36 10.88 -0.37 -10.34
N ASP A 37 10.72 0.04 -11.58
CA ASP A 37 9.84 1.15 -11.99
C ASP A 37 8.58 0.65 -12.70
N GLU A 38 7.74 1.57 -13.14
CA GLU A 38 6.46 1.28 -13.78
C GLU A 38 6.58 0.61 -15.15
N ASN A 39 7.77 0.64 -15.79
CA ASN A 39 8.06 0.04 -17.10
C ASN A 39 8.50 -1.42 -16.99
N HIS A 40 8.80 -1.91 -15.76
CA HIS A 40 9.18 -3.29 -15.57
C HIS A 40 8.08 -4.24 -16.06
N PRO A 41 8.41 -5.29 -16.83
CA PRO A 41 7.46 -6.29 -17.28
C PRO A 41 6.73 -6.95 -16.10
N ILE A 42 5.49 -7.36 -16.34
CA ILE A 42 4.65 -8.00 -15.32
C ILE A 42 4.47 -9.47 -15.74
N TRP A 43 5.08 -10.38 -14.97
CA TRP A 43 4.96 -11.83 -15.12
C TRP A 43 4.40 -12.45 -13.85
N PRO A 44 3.09 -12.31 -13.61
CA PRO A 44 2.49 -12.69 -12.34
C PRO A 44 2.64 -14.19 -12.07
N SER A 45 3.07 -14.54 -10.85
CA SER A 45 3.21 -15.91 -10.37
C SER A 45 1.98 -16.43 -9.61
N SER A 46 0.96 -15.59 -9.44
CA SER A 46 -0.30 -15.95 -8.75
C SER A 46 -1.52 -15.71 -9.62
N LEU A 47 -2.61 -16.43 -9.33
CA LEU A 47 -3.90 -16.20 -10.00
C LEU A 47 -4.41 -14.78 -9.76
N TYR A 48 -4.26 -14.27 -8.52
CA TYR A 48 -4.64 -12.90 -8.18
C TYR A 48 -3.86 -11.88 -9.01
N GLY A 49 -2.55 -12.00 -9.08
CA GLY A 49 -1.69 -11.15 -9.90
C GLY A 49 -2.04 -11.20 -11.38
N SER A 50 -2.32 -12.41 -11.91
CA SER A 50 -2.75 -12.60 -13.29
C SER A 50 -4.05 -11.87 -13.60
N ILE A 51 -5.05 -11.98 -12.71
CA ILE A 51 -6.34 -11.26 -12.87
C ILE A 51 -6.10 -9.74 -12.85
N LYS A 52 -5.33 -9.24 -11.89
CA LYS A 52 -5.05 -7.79 -11.79
C LYS A 52 -4.30 -7.25 -13.02
N SER A 53 -3.33 -8.00 -13.53
CA SER A 53 -2.59 -7.64 -14.75
C SER A 53 -3.47 -7.66 -16.00
N SER A 54 -4.37 -8.63 -16.11
CA SER A 54 -5.32 -8.71 -17.21
C SER A 54 -6.28 -7.52 -17.23
N ILE A 55 -6.80 -7.12 -16.05
CA ILE A 55 -7.68 -5.94 -15.96
C ILE A 55 -6.92 -4.67 -16.36
N GLU A 56 -5.66 -4.51 -15.97
CA GLU A 56 -4.81 -3.39 -16.41
C GLU A 56 -4.65 -3.38 -17.93
N GLY A 57 -4.42 -4.55 -18.54
CA GLY A 57 -4.39 -4.70 -20.00
C GLY A 57 -5.69 -4.25 -20.68
N PHE A 58 -6.86 -4.61 -20.12
CA PHE A 58 -8.15 -4.10 -20.61
C PHE A 58 -8.27 -2.58 -20.47
N CYS A 59 -7.84 -2.00 -19.34
CA CYS A 59 -7.84 -0.55 -19.17
C CYS A 59 -7.00 0.15 -20.25
N HIS A 60 -5.81 -0.37 -20.55
CA HIS A 60 -4.98 0.13 -21.64
C HIS A 60 -5.62 0.01 -23.03
N TYR A 61 -6.34 -1.09 -23.31
CA TYR A 61 -7.09 -1.22 -24.56
C TYR A 61 -8.13 -0.11 -24.72
N TYR A 62 -8.94 0.16 -23.70
CA TYR A 62 -9.94 1.22 -23.76
C TYR A 62 -9.32 2.61 -23.87
N TYR A 63 -8.21 2.87 -23.17
CA TYR A 63 -7.46 4.10 -23.31
C TYR A 63 -6.93 4.29 -24.74
N LYS A 64 -6.26 3.27 -25.30
CA LYS A 64 -5.74 3.33 -26.67
C LYS A 64 -6.84 3.49 -27.73
N SER A 65 -8.03 2.95 -27.49
CA SER A 65 -9.22 3.16 -28.34
C SER A 65 -9.90 4.52 -28.12
N ARG A 66 -9.33 5.38 -27.27
CA ARG A 66 -9.86 6.72 -26.93
C ARG A 66 -11.27 6.68 -26.33
N ALA A 67 -11.60 5.63 -25.59
CA ALA A 67 -12.87 5.53 -24.89
C ALA A 67 -12.96 6.48 -23.70
N PHE A 68 -11.83 6.63 -22.98
CA PHE A 68 -11.65 7.53 -21.83
C PHE A 68 -10.16 7.73 -21.54
N ASP A 69 -9.83 8.77 -20.78
CA ASP A 69 -8.52 8.94 -20.19
C ASP A 69 -8.28 7.91 -19.08
N LEU A 70 -7.03 7.50 -18.88
CA LEU A 70 -6.66 6.46 -17.91
C LEU A 70 -5.48 6.91 -17.05
N ALA A 71 -5.61 6.77 -15.73
CA ALA A 71 -4.46 6.75 -14.84
C ALA A 71 -4.47 5.48 -14.02
N ILE A 72 -3.31 4.85 -13.82
CA ILE A 72 -3.17 3.61 -13.06
C ILE A 72 -2.34 3.90 -11.81
N LEU A 73 -2.91 3.60 -10.66
CA LEU A 73 -2.22 3.72 -9.36
C LEU A 73 -1.94 2.31 -8.81
N ARG A 74 -0.69 2.04 -8.50
CA ARG A 74 -0.23 0.75 -7.96
C ARG A 74 0.28 0.93 -6.52
N PRO A 75 -0.59 1.03 -5.51
CA PRO A 75 -0.15 1.06 -4.13
C PRO A 75 0.40 -0.31 -3.68
N VAL A 76 1.38 -0.28 -2.78
CA VAL A 76 1.78 -1.40 -1.94
C VAL A 76 0.80 -1.56 -0.77
N THR A 77 1.20 -2.19 0.35
CA THR A 77 0.34 -2.27 1.53
C THR A 77 -0.04 -0.88 2.03
N VAL A 78 -1.33 -0.57 1.98
CA VAL A 78 -1.85 0.74 2.40
C VAL A 78 -2.21 0.71 3.87
N TYR A 79 -1.57 1.56 4.68
CA TYR A 79 -1.95 1.73 6.08
C TYR A 79 -2.72 3.02 6.33
N GLY A 80 -3.67 2.94 7.25
CA GLY A 80 -4.56 4.02 7.64
C GLY A 80 -5.68 3.49 8.53
N VAL A 81 -6.39 4.37 9.23
CA VAL A 81 -7.50 3.99 10.09
C VAL A 81 -8.70 3.56 9.25
N ARG A 82 -9.22 2.38 9.51
CA ARG A 82 -10.43 1.85 8.86
C ARG A 82 -11.67 2.09 9.73
N PRO A 83 -12.87 2.12 9.13
CA PRO A 83 -14.12 2.21 9.90
C PRO A 83 -14.27 1.08 10.94
N GLN A 84 -13.80 -0.13 10.60
CA GLN A 84 -13.59 -1.23 11.54
C GLN A 84 -12.14 -1.16 12.01
N LEU A 85 -11.96 -0.66 13.23
CA LEU A 85 -10.61 -0.35 13.74
C LEU A 85 -9.70 -1.58 13.78
N ASP A 86 -10.24 -2.75 14.14
CA ASP A 86 -9.56 -4.04 14.20
C ASP A 86 -9.06 -4.55 12.82
N LYS A 87 -9.55 -3.97 11.73
CA LYS A 87 -9.10 -4.24 10.35
C LYS A 87 -8.06 -3.24 9.86
N SER A 88 -7.67 -2.28 10.69
CA SER A 88 -6.57 -1.36 10.37
C SER A 88 -5.24 -2.11 10.33
N GLU A 89 -4.35 -1.69 9.42
CA GLU A 89 -3.04 -2.36 9.27
C GLU A 89 -2.26 -2.30 10.59
N TRP A 90 -1.60 -3.39 10.95
CA TRP A 90 -0.82 -3.56 12.19
C TRP A 90 -1.61 -3.44 13.51
N PHE A 91 -2.94 -3.35 13.48
CA PHE A 91 -3.78 -3.23 14.67
C PHE A 91 -3.48 -4.32 15.69
N GLN A 92 -3.41 -5.59 15.27
CA GLN A 92 -3.17 -6.72 16.19
C GLN A 92 -1.80 -6.64 16.86
N THR A 93 -0.76 -6.27 16.11
CA THR A 93 0.59 -6.10 16.67
C THR A 93 0.62 -4.97 17.71
N ILE A 94 -0.05 -3.85 17.41
CA ILE A 94 -0.18 -2.73 18.36
C ILE A 94 -0.98 -3.16 19.59
N ASP A 95 -2.05 -3.93 19.43
CA ASP A 95 -2.91 -4.40 20.53
C ASP A 95 -2.16 -5.38 21.46
N TYR A 96 -1.43 -6.34 20.90
CA TYR A 96 -0.62 -7.26 21.70
C TYR A 96 0.47 -6.52 22.47
N LEU A 97 1.22 -5.65 21.82
CA LEU A 97 2.27 -4.87 22.49
C LEU A 97 1.69 -3.89 23.52
N ALA A 98 0.52 -3.28 23.28
CA ALA A 98 -0.15 -2.41 24.26
C ALA A 98 -0.59 -3.15 25.54
N THR A 99 -0.75 -4.46 25.46
CA THR A 99 -1.06 -5.33 26.60
C THR A 99 0.17 -6.06 27.14
N ASN A 100 1.38 -5.66 26.72
CA ASN A 100 2.68 -6.23 27.08
C ASN A 100 2.84 -7.73 26.74
N TYR A 101 2.16 -8.21 25.69
CA TYR A 101 2.39 -9.54 25.15
C TYR A 101 3.60 -9.53 24.20
N ASN A 102 4.37 -10.59 24.21
CA ASN A 102 5.45 -10.81 23.26
C ASN A 102 4.87 -11.17 21.88
N VAL A 103 5.56 -10.74 20.83
CA VAL A 103 5.17 -11.00 19.44
C VAL A 103 6.33 -11.64 18.66
N ASP A 104 6.04 -12.71 17.89
CA ASP A 104 6.97 -13.33 16.93
C ASP A 104 6.69 -12.77 15.54
N LEU A 105 7.60 -11.96 15.00
CA LEU A 105 7.44 -11.20 13.78
C LEU A 105 8.43 -11.67 12.71
N LYS A 106 7.90 -12.03 11.53
CA LYS A 106 8.69 -12.55 10.40
C LYS A 106 8.40 -11.77 9.13
N GLY A 107 9.39 -11.74 8.25
CA GLY A 107 9.26 -11.11 6.94
C GLY A 107 9.38 -9.59 6.97
N SER A 108 8.91 -8.99 5.91
CA SER A 108 9.00 -7.55 5.69
C SER A 108 7.79 -7.03 4.94
N THR A 109 7.54 -5.72 5.01
CA THR A 109 6.38 -5.08 4.39
C THR A 109 6.81 -3.82 3.64
N LYS A 110 6.38 -3.70 2.39
CA LYS A 110 6.38 -2.41 1.68
C LYS A 110 5.09 -1.68 2.04
N TYR A 111 5.19 -0.40 2.33
CA TYR A 111 4.07 0.36 2.86
C TYR A 111 3.87 1.71 2.17
N VAL A 112 2.63 2.20 2.22
CA VAL A 112 2.27 3.56 1.82
C VAL A 112 1.14 4.07 2.72
N ALA A 113 1.21 5.34 3.14
CA ALA A 113 0.13 5.97 3.88
C ALA A 113 -1.11 6.18 2.99
N VAL A 114 -2.30 5.98 3.54
CA VAL A 114 -3.57 6.26 2.83
C VAL A 114 -3.63 7.70 2.35
N ASP A 115 -3.03 8.65 3.09
CA ASP A 115 -2.97 10.07 2.72
C ASP A 115 -2.23 10.27 1.38
N SER A 116 -1.11 9.57 1.16
CA SER A 116 -0.35 9.60 -0.11
C SER A 116 -1.17 9.01 -1.26
N VAL A 117 -1.95 7.95 -0.99
CA VAL A 117 -2.86 7.37 -1.99
C VAL A 117 -3.96 8.35 -2.37
N VAL A 118 -4.56 9.04 -1.39
CA VAL A 118 -5.56 10.10 -1.63
C VAL A 118 -4.97 11.25 -2.44
N GLN A 119 -3.76 11.72 -2.09
CA GLN A 119 -3.06 12.74 -2.87
C GLN A 119 -2.85 12.29 -4.33
N ALA A 120 -2.41 11.04 -4.55
CA ALA A 120 -2.21 10.52 -5.90
C ALA A 120 -3.52 10.55 -6.71
N ILE A 121 -4.65 10.12 -6.11
CA ILE A 121 -5.97 10.20 -6.75
C ILE A 121 -6.31 11.65 -7.13
N GLN A 122 -6.14 12.58 -6.20
CA GLN A 122 -6.41 13.99 -6.43
C GLN A 122 -5.54 14.60 -7.55
N LYS A 123 -4.27 14.17 -7.63
CA LYS A 123 -3.31 14.68 -8.64
C LYS A 123 -3.56 14.13 -10.04
N VAL A 124 -4.15 12.93 -10.17
CA VAL A 124 -4.44 12.35 -11.50
C VAL A 124 -5.83 12.72 -12.02
N ILE A 125 -6.80 13.04 -11.16
CA ILE A 125 -8.15 13.39 -11.58
C ILE A 125 -8.12 14.72 -12.39
N GLY A 126 -8.61 14.65 -13.65
CA GLY A 126 -8.67 15.80 -14.54
C GLY A 126 -7.30 16.28 -15.05
N ASN A 127 -6.22 15.58 -14.75
CA ASN A 127 -4.88 15.92 -15.18
C ASN A 127 -4.54 15.17 -16.49
N SER A 128 -4.53 15.89 -17.61
CA SER A 128 -4.19 15.33 -18.92
C SER A 128 -2.76 14.78 -18.99
N GLU A 129 -1.82 15.36 -18.24
CA GLU A 129 -0.43 14.89 -18.18
C GLU A 129 -0.29 13.53 -17.47
N ALA A 130 -1.28 13.14 -16.66
CA ALA A 130 -1.34 11.82 -16.03
C ALA A 130 -2.03 10.77 -16.90
N SER A 131 -2.64 11.18 -18.02
CA SER A 131 -3.40 10.28 -18.90
C SER A 131 -2.48 9.25 -19.57
N GLY A 132 -2.83 7.97 -19.46
CA GLY A 132 -2.07 6.85 -20.00
C GLY A 132 -0.87 6.44 -19.15
N LYS A 133 -0.66 7.05 -17.99
CA LYS A 133 0.48 6.77 -17.11
C LYS A 133 0.11 5.86 -15.94
N THR A 134 1.12 5.17 -15.44
CA THR A 134 1.08 4.33 -14.24
C THR A 134 1.97 4.93 -13.18
N TYR A 135 1.61 4.76 -11.91
CA TYR A 135 2.34 5.31 -10.76
C TYR A 135 2.45 4.28 -9.65
N HIS A 136 3.66 3.96 -9.23
CA HIS A 136 3.91 3.19 -8.02
C HIS A 136 3.73 4.08 -6.80
N LEU A 137 2.91 3.63 -5.86
CA LEU A 137 2.69 4.32 -4.59
C LEU A 137 3.34 3.50 -3.48
N ILE A 138 4.59 3.83 -3.19
CA ILE A 138 5.39 3.22 -2.13
C ILE A 138 6.11 4.32 -1.36
N ASP A 139 5.97 4.32 -0.05
CA ASP A 139 6.67 5.22 0.86
C ASP A 139 7.98 4.59 1.34
N GLY A 140 7.95 3.32 1.71
CA GLY A 140 9.13 2.60 2.14
C GLY A 140 8.94 1.10 2.29
N HIS A 141 9.97 0.49 2.83
CA HIS A 141 10.06 -0.91 3.19
C HIS A 141 10.53 -1.01 4.66
N ILE A 142 9.97 -1.92 5.43
CA ILE A 142 10.34 -2.17 6.82
C ILE A 142 10.28 -3.67 7.13
N HIS A 143 11.27 -4.19 7.85
CA HIS A 143 11.19 -5.52 8.42
C HIS A 143 10.15 -5.54 9.54
N ASN A 144 9.35 -6.59 9.60
CA ASN A 144 8.26 -6.66 10.59
C ASN A 144 8.80 -6.65 12.03
N LEU A 145 9.99 -7.21 12.26
CA LEU A 145 10.67 -7.13 13.56
C LEU A 145 11.02 -5.67 13.93
N ASP A 146 11.54 -4.88 12.99
CA ASP A 146 11.87 -3.47 13.23
C ASP A 146 10.61 -2.62 13.41
N LEU A 147 9.54 -2.95 12.68
CA LEU A 147 8.22 -2.34 12.89
C LEU A 147 7.69 -2.66 14.30
N GLY A 148 7.79 -3.90 14.77
CA GLY A 148 7.39 -4.29 16.12
C GLY A 148 8.15 -3.53 17.20
N LYS A 149 9.48 -3.41 17.06
CA LYS A 149 10.31 -2.60 17.95
C LYS A 149 9.92 -1.11 17.94
N LEU A 150 9.67 -0.55 16.74
CA LEU A 150 9.18 0.83 16.60
C LEU A 150 7.81 1.02 17.28
N ILE A 151 6.91 0.03 17.18
CA ILE A 151 5.62 0.06 17.87
C ILE A 151 5.85 0.04 19.37
N ALA A 152 6.62 -0.93 19.90
CA ALA A 152 6.88 -1.06 21.32
C ALA A 152 7.48 0.22 21.92
N GLU A 153 8.49 0.79 21.24
CA GLU A 153 9.10 2.07 21.63
C GLU A 153 8.08 3.24 21.60
N THR A 154 7.23 3.29 20.57
CA THR A 154 6.28 4.39 20.37
C THR A 154 5.19 4.44 21.44
N ILE A 155 4.80 3.29 22.01
CA ILE A 155 3.72 3.16 23.00
C ILE A 155 4.22 2.81 24.40
N ASP A 156 5.54 2.86 24.63
CA ASP A 156 6.19 2.50 25.90
C ASP A 156 5.82 1.08 26.41
N SER A 157 5.77 0.11 25.48
CA SER A 157 5.46 -1.29 25.78
C SER A 157 6.65 -2.02 26.38
N PHE A 158 6.39 -2.91 27.35
CA PHE A 158 7.35 -3.89 27.87
C PHE A 158 7.29 -5.24 27.18
N GLY A 159 6.40 -5.43 26.19
CA GLY A 159 6.35 -6.63 25.37
C GLY A 159 7.58 -6.77 24.50
N GLU A 160 8.13 -7.99 24.42
CA GLU A 160 9.31 -8.27 23.62
C GLU A 160 8.93 -8.63 22.19
N CYS A 161 9.72 -8.12 21.24
CA CYS A 161 9.59 -8.43 19.82
C CYS A 161 10.69 -9.44 19.44
N GLU A 162 10.30 -10.64 19.12
CA GLU A 162 11.18 -11.70 18.62
C GLU A 162 10.88 -11.97 17.14
N GLY A 163 11.78 -12.59 16.44
CA GLY A 163 11.55 -13.02 15.07
C GLY A 163 12.81 -13.06 14.21
N VAL A 164 12.61 -13.38 12.95
CA VAL A 164 13.69 -13.45 11.97
C VAL A 164 13.51 -12.31 10.97
N MET A 165 14.58 -11.54 10.76
CA MET A 165 14.60 -10.53 9.68
C MET A 165 14.32 -11.25 8.37
N GLY A 166 13.33 -10.75 7.62
CA GLY A 166 13.04 -11.24 6.29
C GLY A 166 14.16 -10.85 5.30
N GLU A 167 14.08 -11.36 4.08
CA GLU A 167 14.93 -10.87 3.01
C GLU A 167 14.60 -9.39 2.70
N ASP A 168 15.61 -8.64 2.29
CA ASP A 168 15.40 -7.30 1.77
C ASP A 168 14.45 -7.37 0.56
N GLY A 169 13.38 -6.63 0.63
CA GLY A 169 12.43 -6.61 -0.48
C GLY A 169 13.05 -5.97 -1.72
N VAL A 170 12.60 -6.39 -2.91
CA VAL A 170 13.00 -5.78 -4.19
C VAL A 170 12.84 -4.25 -4.11
N PRO A 171 13.90 -3.47 -4.38
CA PRO A 171 13.81 -2.01 -4.37
C PRO A 171 12.84 -1.52 -5.44
N MET A 172 11.98 -0.57 -5.08
CA MET A 172 10.95 -0.04 -5.97
C MET A 172 11.01 1.48 -6.04
N SER A 173 10.85 2.00 -7.26
CA SER A 173 10.80 3.44 -7.51
C SER A 173 9.40 4.01 -7.23
N ASN A 174 9.37 5.17 -6.59
CA ASN A 174 8.18 6.03 -6.49
C ASN A 174 8.41 7.38 -7.21
N LYS A 175 9.43 7.42 -8.08
CA LYS A 175 9.85 8.66 -8.74
C LYS A 175 8.73 9.30 -9.55
N ALA A 176 8.00 8.53 -10.33
CA ALA A 176 6.91 9.05 -11.15
C ALA A 176 5.80 9.69 -10.30
N ALA A 177 5.47 9.10 -9.15
CA ALA A 177 4.50 9.67 -8.22
C ALA A 177 5.02 10.94 -7.52
N LYS A 178 6.32 10.98 -7.16
CA LYS A 178 6.96 12.19 -6.63
C LYS A 178 6.98 13.31 -7.67
N ASP A 179 7.31 13.01 -8.91
CA ASP A 179 7.31 13.98 -10.01
C ASP A 179 5.88 14.53 -10.27
N LEU A 180 4.84 13.74 -9.99
CA LEU A 180 3.44 14.17 -10.00
C LEU A 180 3.08 15.08 -8.80
N GLY A 181 3.95 15.18 -7.80
CA GLY A 181 3.76 15.97 -6.59
C GLY A 181 3.05 15.23 -5.45
N VAL A 182 3.16 13.89 -5.42
CA VAL A 182 2.71 13.07 -4.28
C VAL A 182 3.80 13.07 -3.21
N GLU A 183 3.41 13.31 -1.96
CA GLU A 183 4.29 13.30 -0.82
C GLU A 183 4.29 11.93 -0.14
N PHE A 184 5.49 11.50 0.28
CA PHE A 184 5.71 10.25 0.99
C PHE A 184 6.43 10.56 2.30
N PRO A 185 5.68 10.64 3.43
CA PRO A 185 6.19 11.18 4.70
C PRO A 185 7.10 10.24 5.48
N GLY A 186 7.27 8.99 5.05
CA GLY A 186 8.18 8.04 5.67
C GLY A 186 7.79 7.60 7.07
N GLN A 187 8.81 7.20 7.84
CA GLN A 187 8.64 6.64 9.19
C GLN A 187 7.92 7.58 10.16
N LYS A 188 8.04 8.90 9.98
CA LYS A 188 7.34 9.87 10.84
C LYS A 188 5.82 9.61 10.84
N ARG A 189 5.22 9.36 9.68
CA ARG A 189 3.79 9.09 9.56
C ARG A 189 3.39 7.74 10.17
N ILE A 190 4.28 6.73 10.12
CA ILE A 190 4.07 5.46 10.82
C ILE A 190 3.93 5.70 12.33
N VAL A 191 4.85 6.46 12.93
CA VAL A 191 4.81 6.79 14.37
C VAL A 191 3.52 7.52 14.75
N GLU A 192 3.09 8.50 13.95
CA GLU A 192 1.82 9.21 14.16
C GLU A 192 0.62 8.25 14.07
N TYR A 193 0.64 7.33 13.11
CA TYR A 193 -0.39 6.32 12.94
C TYR A 193 -0.45 5.32 14.11
N ILE A 194 0.70 4.83 14.58
CA ILE A 194 0.78 3.94 15.75
C ILE A 194 0.14 4.61 16.97
N LYS A 195 0.53 5.86 17.26
CA LYS A 195 -0.05 6.64 18.37
C LYS A 195 -1.56 6.80 18.24
N LEU A 196 -2.05 7.06 17.02
CA LEU A 196 -3.48 7.20 16.77
C LEU A 196 -4.23 5.89 16.99
N ILE A 197 -3.73 4.76 16.46
CA ILE A 197 -4.36 3.45 16.66
C ILE A 197 -4.36 3.09 18.15
N HIS A 198 -3.24 3.26 18.86
CA HIS A 198 -3.15 2.97 20.29
C HIS A 198 -4.14 3.82 21.10
N LYS A 199 -4.25 5.12 20.81
CA LYS A 199 -5.26 6.00 21.42
C LYS A 199 -6.68 5.51 21.18
N LEU A 200 -7.03 5.20 19.93
CA LEU A 200 -8.36 4.71 19.56
C LEU A 200 -8.68 3.36 20.22
N GLN A 201 -7.70 2.47 20.37
CA GLN A 201 -7.88 1.21 21.10
C GLN A 201 -8.26 1.47 22.57
N GLY A 202 -7.66 2.45 23.22
CA GLY A 202 -8.02 2.86 24.59
C GLY A 202 -9.43 3.42 24.70
N GLU A 203 -9.88 4.21 23.74
CA GLU A 203 -11.22 4.78 23.67
C GLU A 203 -12.29 3.72 23.41
N TYR A 204 -12.04 2.76 22.52
CA TYR A 204 -12.97 1.66 22.21
C TYR A 204 -12.86 0.48 23.18
N GLY A 205 -11.75 0.34 23.92
CA GLY A 205 -11.49 -0.76 24.86
C GLY A 205 -12.36 -0.70 26.12
N GLY A 206 -13.00 0.43 26.41
CA GLY A 206 -14.02 0.55 27.48
C GLY A 206 -15.30 -0.24 27.22
N GLU A 207 -15.56 -0.69 25.99
CA GLU A 207 -16.70 -1.49 25.57
C GLU A 207 -16.35 -2.94 25.18
N ARG A 208 -15.14 -3.43 25.48
CA ARG A 208 -14.80 -4.83 25.22
C ARG A 208 -15.61 -5.77 26.13
N ASN A 209 -16.85 -6.01 25.77
CA ASN A 209 -17.54 -7.24 26.16
C ASN A 209 -16.76 -8.41 25.54
N ILE A 210 -16.09 -9.15 26.41
CA ILE A 210 -15.48 -10.45 26.14
C ILE A 210 -16.60 -11.42 25.70
N GLN A 211 -16.98 -11.38 24.46
CA GLN A 211 -17.84 -12.40 23.86
C GLN A 211 -17.21 -12.87 22.55
N ASN A 212 -16.68 -14.08 22.66
CA ASN A 212 -16.43 -15.03 21.59
C ASN A 212 -15.21 -14.78 20.66
N TRP A 213 -14.13 -15.38 21.06
CA TRP A 213 -13.19 -16.04 20.16
C TRP A 213 -13.27 -17.55 20.34
#